data_51b480da5539f7b308c4ad2afec840f6
#
_entry.id   51b480da5539f7b308c4ad2afec840f6
#
_cell.length_a   1.000
_cell.length_b   1.000
_cell.length_c   1.000
_cell.angle_alpha   90.00
_cell.angle_beta   90.00
_cell.angle_gamma   90.00
#
_symmetry.space_group_name_H-M   'P 1'
#
loop_
_entity.id
_entity.type
_entity.pdbx_description
1 polymer ?
#
loop_
_entity_poly.entity_id
_entity_poly.type
_entity_poly.pdbx_seq_one_letter_code
_entity_poly.pdbx_strand_id
1 'polypeptide(L)'
;MEIKVLKSSKDEIEMQLENLTLVELLRVYLNKDSGVTFVAWKREHPTEKPILKVTTKGKTVKKAVSDAVGAIIKDLEKIEKDFKGMK
;
A
#
# COMPACT_ATOMS: atom_id res chain seq x y z
N MET A 1 8.92 10.89 2.31
CA MET A 1 8.64 9.43 2.27
C MET A 1 9.20 8.84 1.00
N GLU A 2 10.04 7.85 1.13
CA GLU A 2 10.65 7.22 -0.03
C GLU A 2 10.04 5.85 -0.29
N ILE A 3 9.78 5.60 -1.56
CA ILE A 3 9.34 4.30 -2.04
C ILE A 3 10.29 3.88 -3.14
N LYS A 4 10.96 2.75 -2.96
CA LYS A 4 11.86 2.22 -3.95
C LYS A 4 11.22 1.01 -4.61
N VAL A 5 11.03 1.08 -5.93
CA VAL A 5 10.50 -0.04 -6.69
C VAL A 5 11.65 -0.98 -7.02
N LEU A 6 11.58 -2.22 -6.52
CA LEU A 6 12.62 -3.22 -6.74
C LEU A 6 12.33 -4.06 -7.97
N LYS A 7 11.06 -4.34 -8.23
CA LYS A 7 10.62 -5.13 -9.37
C LYS A 7 9.23 -4.66 -9.76
N SER A 8 9.00 -4.51 -11.05
CA SER A 8 7.69 -4.07 -11.53
C SER A 8 7.36 -4.73 -12.86
N SER A 9 6.15 -5.28 -12.92
CA SER A 9 5.56 -5.79 -14.15
C SER A 9 4.10 -5.36 -14.16
N LYS A 10 3.35 -5.79 -15.16
CA LYS A 10 1.94 -5.46 -15.25
C LYS A 10 1.14 -5.96 -14.05
N ASP A 11 1.44 -7.18 -13.61
CA ASP A 11 0.65 -7.88 -12.59
C ASP A 11 1.35 -8.05 -11.25
N GLU A 12 2.59 -7.58 -11.13
CA GLU A 12 3.36 -7.78 -9.90
C GLU A 12 4.26 -6.58 -9.64
N ILE A 13 4.37 -6.19 -8.37
CA ILE A 13 5.29 -5.15 -7.95
C ILE A 13 5.90 -5.52 -6.60
N GLU A 14 7.19 -5.23 -6.45
CA GLU A 14 7.88 -5.30 -5.16
C GLU A 14 8.42 -3.92 -4.85
N MET A 15 8.03 -3.39 -3.71
CA MET A 15 8.40 -2.04 -3.28
C MET A 15 9.04 -2.08 -1.90
N GLN A 16 10.11 -1.32 -1.73
CA GLN A 16 10.72 -1.12 -0.42
C GLN A 16 10.25 0.22 0.13
N LEU A 17 9.71 0.21 1.34
CA LEU A 17 9.18 1.40 2.00
C LEU A 17 9.92 1.65 3.30
N GLU A 18 10.06 2.92 3.68
CA GLU A 18 10.76 3.29 4.92
C GLU A 18 9.98 2.95 6.17
N ASN A 19 8.65 2.98 6.08
CA ASN A 19 7.80 2.99 7.25
C ASN A 19 6.93 1.74 7.29
N LEU A 20 7.08 0.96 8.34
CA LEU A 20 6.30 -0.26 8.54
C LEU A 20 4.80 0.04 8.66
N THR A 21 4.45 1.17 9.28
CA THR A 21 3.05 1.58 9.42
C THR A 21 2.40 1.76 8.06
N LEU A 22 3.13 2.40 7.13
CA LEU A 22 2.64 2.59 5.76
C LEU A 22 2.48 1.25 5.04
N VAL A 23 3.43 0.33 5.22
CA VAL A 23 3.35 -1.01 4.63
C VAL A 23 2.10 -1.74 5.11
N GLU A 24 1.85 -1.71 6.41
CA GLU A 24 0.67 -2.36 7.00
C GLU A 24 -0.62 -1.71 6.50
N LEU A 25 -0.64 -0.39 6.40
CA LEU A 25 -1.80 0.33 5.91
C LEU A 25 -2.11 -0.02 4.46
N LEU A 26 -1.10 -0.02 3.60
CA LEU A 26 -1.24 -0.41 2.20
C LEU A 26 -1.73 -1.86 2.08
N ARG A 27 -1.18 -2.75 2.88
CA ARG A 27 -1.59 -4.16 2.87
C ARG A 27 -3.09 -4.29 3.16
N VAL A 28 -3.57 -3.59 4.17
CA VAL A 28 -5.00 -3.63 4.54
C VAL A 28 -5.86 -3.12 3.40
N TYR A 29 -5.51 -1.98 2.81
CA TYR A 29 -6.30 -1.40 1.73
C TYR A 29 -6.25 -2.23 0.45
N LEU A 30 -5.08 -2.79 0.12
CA LEU A 30 -4.93 -3.65 -1.04
C LEU A 30 -5.73 -4.95 -0.89
N ASN A 31 -5.81 -5.50 0.32
CA ASN A 31 -6.61 -6.71 0.57
C ASN A 31 -8.12 -6.50 0.34
N LYS A 32 -8.57 -5.27 0.37
CA LYS A 32 -9.98 -4.95 0.09
C LYS A 32 -10.29 -4.92 -1.41
N ASP A 33 -9.28 -4.89 -2.25
CA ASP A 33 -9.43 -4.81 -3.70
C ASP A 33 -9.57 -6.21 -4.28
N SER A 34 -10.67 -6.47 -4.98
CA SER A 34 -10.94 -7.78 -5.59
C SER A 34 -9.96 -8.13 -6.71
N GLY A 35 -9.30 -7.15 -7.30
CA GLY A 35 -8.29 -7.35 -8.34
C GLY A 35 -6.93 -7.75 -7.78
N VAL A 36 -6.73 -7.61 -6.47
CA VAL A 36 -5.47 -7.99 -5.81
C VAL A 36 -5.57 -9.46 -5.39
N THR A 37 -4.69 -10.30 -5.93
CA THR A 37 -4.68 -11.72 -5.65
C THR A 37 -3.73 -12.11 -4.53
N PHE A 38 -2.72 -11.28 -4.28
CA PHE A 38 -1.74 -11.54 -3.24
C PHE A 38 -1.12 -10.22 -2.80
N VAL A 39 -1.00 -10.03 -1.50
CA VAL A 39 -0.24 -8.93 -0.92
C VAL A 39 0.40 -9.41 0.38
N ALA A 40 1.71 -9.21 0.48
CA ALA A 40 2.47 -9.59 1.68
C ALA A 40 3.70 -8.71 1.77
N TRP A 41 4.27 -8.60 2.95
CA TRP A 41 5.52 -7.90 3.12
C TRP A 41 6.50 -8.78 3.87
N LYS A 42 7.78 -8.49 3.68
CA LYS A 42 8.84 -9.21 4.38
C LYS A 42 9.98 -8.26 4.73
N ARG A 43 10.77 -8.67 5.69
CA ARG A 43 11.98 -7.96 6.10
C ARG A 43 12.98 -9.02 6.58
N GLU A 44 14.11 -9.12 5.90
CA GLU A 44 15.11 -10.14 6.22
C GLU A 44 15.82 -9.87 7.54
N HIS A 45 16.08 -8.61 7.82
CA HIS A 45 16.71 -8.19 9.07
C HIS A 45 15.91 -7.05 9.72
N PRO A 46 15.86 -7.00 11.06
CA PRO A 46 15.12 -5.93 11.74
C PRO A 46 15.56 -4.51 11.36
N THR A 47 16.81 -4.37 10.91
CA THR A 47 17.37 -3.07 10.51
C THR A 47 17.06 -2.71 9.05
N GLU A 48 16.55 -3.64 8.27
CA GLU A 48 16.23 -3.39 6.87
C GLU A 48 14.83 -2.80 6.72
N LYS A 49 14.64 -2.06 5.63
CA LYS A 49 13.33 -1.52 5.28
C LYS A 49 12.44 -2.66 4.76
N PRO A 50 11.18 -2.69 5.15
CA PRO A 50 10.28 -3.75 4.69
C PRO A 50 10.01 -3.67 3.19
N ILE A 51 9.80 -4.83 2.58
CA ILE A 51 9.49 -4.97 1.15
C ILE A 51 8.07 -5.49 1.03
N LEU A 52 7.24 -4.74 0.32
CA LEU A 52 5.86 -5.10 0.05
C LEU A 52 5.75 -5.70 -1.35
N LYS A 53 5.15 -6.87 -1.44
CA LYS A 53 4.89 -7.54 -2.72
C LYS A 53 3.40 -7.59 -2.98
N VAL A 54 2.99 -7.15 -4.17
CA VAL A 54 1.59 -7.12 -4.58
C VAL A 54 1.46 -7.81 -5.94
N THR A 55 0.47 -8.68 -6.06
CA THR A 55 0.14 -9.37 -7.32
C THR A 55 -1.33 -9.13 -7.62
N THR A 56 -1.64 -8.87 -8.91
CA THR A 56 -3.01 -8.60 -9.35
C THR A 56 -3.42 -9.51 -10.50
N LYS A 57 -4.73 -9.58 -10.75
CA LYS A 57 -5.29 -10.28 -11.90
C LYS A 57 -6.48 -9.49 -12.42
N GLY A 58 -6.48 -9.24 -13.73
CA GLY A 58 -7.56 -8.48 -14.38
C GLY A 58 -7.45 -6.97 -14.23
N LYS A 59 -6.40 -6.51 -13.59
CA LYS A 59 -6.17 -5.07 -13.34
C LYS A 59 -4.66 -4.91 -13.16
N THR A 60 -4.11 -3.78 -13.60
CA THR A 60 -2.67 -3.55 -13.44
C THR A 60 -2.34 -3.29 -11.97
N VAL A 61 -1.16 -3.72 -11.56
CA VAL A 61 -0.70 -3.51 -10.19
C VAL A 61 -0.54 -2.02 -9.89
N LYS A 62 -0.16 -1.22 -10.87
CA LYS A 62 -0.06 0.24 -10.71
C LYS A 62 -1.41 0.85 -10.37
N LYS A 63 -2.46 0.38 -11.03
CA LYS A 63 -3.82 0.84 -10.77
C LYS A 63 -4.27 0.45 -9.36
N ALA A 64 -3.99 -0.79 -8.95
CA ALA A 64 -4.35 -1.27 -7.63
C ALA A 64 -3.67 -0.45 -6.52
N VAL A 65 -2.37 -0.19 -6.67
CA VAL A 65 -1.61 0.60 -5.69
C VAL A 65 -2.12 2.05 -5.67
N SER A 66 -2.35 2.63 -6.84
CA SER A 66 -2.89 3.99 -6.94
C SER A 66 -4.25 4.12 -6.26
N ASP A 67 -5.14 3.15 -6.48
CA ASP A 67 -6.46 3.13 -5.86
C ASP A 67 -6.36 3.00 -4.33
N ALA A 68 -5.43 2.17 -3.85
CA ALA A 68 -5.20 1.99 -2.41
C ALA A 68 -4.72 3.29 -1.77
N VAL A 69 -3.75 3.95 -2.39
CA VAL A 69 -3.22 5.23 -1.90
C VAL A 69 -4.32 6.30 -1.89
N GLY A 70 -5.12 6.36 -2.95
CA GLY A 70 -6.25 7.30 -3.04
C GLY A 70 -7.27 7.07 -1.94
N ALA A 71 -7.59 5.80 -1.64
CA ALA A 71 -8.52 5.45 -0.57
C ALA A 71 -7.97 5.84 0.80
N ILE A 72 -6.68 5.62 1.03
CA ILE A 72 -6.02 6.02 2.28
C ILE A 72 -6.13 7.53 2.48
N ILE A 73 -5.80 8.30 1.44
CA ILE A 73 -5.85 9.76 1.51
C ILE A 73 -7.27 10.24 1.80
N LYS A 74 -8.24 9.65 1.12
CA LYS A 74 -9.66 10.01 1.30
C LYS A 74 -10.12 9.75 2.74
N ASP A 75 -9.75 8.61 3.31
CA ASP A 75 -10.11 8.26 4.67
C ASP A 75 -9.43 9.19 5.68
N LEU A 76 -8.17 9.56 5.44
CA LEU A 76 -7.45 10.49 6.30
C LEU A 76 -8.08 11.89 6.26
N GLU A 77 -8.51 12.35 5.09
CA GLU A 77 -9.19 13.65 4.95
C GLU A 77 -10.51 13.64 5.72
N LYS A 78 -11.24 12.53 5.66
CA LYS A 78 -12.49 12.38 6.40
C LYS A 78 -12.27 12.44 7.91
N ILE A 79 -11.24 11.75 8.39
CA ILE A 79 -10.88 11.76 9.82
C ILE A 79 -10.51 13.17 10.26
N GLU A 80 -9.72 13.88 9.45
CA GLU A 80 -9.34 15.26 9.75
C GLU A 80 -10.57 16.18 9.82
N LYS A 81 -11.48 16.04 8.88
CA LYS A 81 -12.72 16.81 8.85
C LYS A 81 -13.59 16.53 10.07
N ASP A 82 -13.73 15.27 10.43
CA ASP A 82 -14.51 14.87 11.61
C ASP A 82 -13.86 15.40 12.89
N PHE A 83 -12.53 15.35 12.95
CA PHE A 83 -11.77 15.87 14.10
C PHE A 83 -11.96 17.38 14.25
N LYS A 84 -11.92 18.13 13.16
CA LYS A 84 -12.14 19.59 13.19
C LYS A 84 -13.56 19.96 13.60
N GLY A 85 -14.52 19.09 13.34
CA GLY A 85 -15.91 19.26 13.74
C GLY A 85 -16.15 18.99 15.23
N MET A 86 -15.19 18.37 15.89
CA MET A 86 -15.27 18.07 17.31
C MET A 86 -14.70 19.23 18.13
N LYS A 87 -15.53 19.91 18.83
CA LYS A 87 -15.07 20.98 19.74
C LYS A 87 -15.53 20.71 21.14
#